data_ef513dd57b0571c20bc1f3ca07878463
#
_entry.id   ef513dd57b0571c20bc1f3ca07878463
#
_cell.length_a   1.000
_cell.length_b   1.000
_cell.length_c   1.000
_cell.angle_alpha   90.00
_cell.angle_beta   90.00
_cell.angle_gamma   90.00
#
_symmetry.space_group_name_H-M   'P 1'
#
loop_
_entity.id
_entity.type
_entity.pdbx_description
1 polymer ?
#
loop_
_entity_poly.entity_id
_entity_poly.type
_entity_poly.pdbx_seq_one_letter_code
_entity_poly.pdbx_strand_id
1 'polypeptide(L)'
;METKKIICDTDVMIDFFDENKKRHLVTKNIIEEVIGIDNVVISAVTKMEMMVGATNKIDLRTINKKLQRFHIALINDNISIMAFELIEKYYLSHGLVMPDGLIASTAIITDLELFSYNIKDYKFIKGLKLFKIDHKD
;
A
#
# COMPACT_ATOMS: atom_id res chain seq x y z
N MET A 1 -3.97 22.03 11.54
CA MET A 1 -4.06 20.57 11.69
C MET A 1 -3.21 19.90 10.64
N GLU A 2 -2.32 19.05 11.07
CA GLU A 2 -1.50 18.29 10.16
C GLU A 2 -2.33 17.19 9.52
N THR A 3 -2.24 17.07 8.20
CA THR A 3 -2.84 15.98 7.48
C THR A 3 -1.86 14.81 7.45
N LYS A 4 -2.37 13.66 7.82
CA LYS A 4 -1.58 12.44 7.92
C LYS A 4 -1.50 11.76 6.57
N LYS A 5 -0.29 11.46 6.10
CA LYS A 5 -0.12 10.65 4.90
C LYS A 5 -0.21 9.17 5.27
N ILE A 6 -0.85 8.42 4.41
CA ILE A 6 -1.09 6.97 4.62
C ILE A 6 -0.59 6.22 3.39
N ILE A 7 0.15 5.15 3.61
CA ILE A 7 0.54 4.25 2.52
C ILE A 7 -0.61 3.28 2.28
N CYS A 8 -1.09 3.22 1.05
CA CYS A 8 -2.15 2.29 0.67
C CYS A 8 -1.54 1.10 -0.07
N ASP A 9 -1.84 -0.10 0.44
CA ASP A 9 -1.38 -1.36 -0.16
C ASP A 9 -2.03 -1.57 -1.53
N THR A 10 -1.47 -2.47 -2.29
CA THR A 10 -1.93 -2.77 -3.65
C THR A 10 -3.38 -3.20 -3.68
N ASP A 11 -3.83 -4.05 -2.75
CA ASP A 11 -5.23 -4.49 -2.70
C ASP A 11 -6.19 -3.32 -2.52
N VAL A 12 -5.82 -2.34 -1.70
CA VAL A 12 -6.61 -1.13 -1.48
C VAL A 12 -6.71 -0.31 -2.76
N MET A 13 -5.60 -0.14 -3.47
CA MET A 13 -5.59 0.65 -4.69
C MET A 13 -6.37 -0.03 -5.81
N ILE A 14 -6.30 -1.35 -5.90
CA ILE A 14 -7.12 -2.11 -6.85
C ILE A 14 -8.62 -1.90 -6.57
N ASP A 15 -9.02 -2.02 -5.31
CA ASP A 15 -10.43 -1.81 -4.92
C ASP A 15 -10.87 -0.36 -5.18
N PHE A 16 -9.96 0.59 -5.01
CA PHE A 16 -10.26 1.99 -5.27
C PHE A 16 -10.55 2.27 -6.75
N PHE A 17 -9.79 1.64 -7.65
CA PHE A 17 -9.93 1.89 -9.09
C PHE A 17 -10.94 0.99 -9.78
N ASP A 18 -11.24 -0.20 -9.24
CA ASP A 18 -12.11 -1.18 -9.88
C ASP A 18 -13.50 -1.17 -9.25
N GLU A 19 -14.44 -0.52 -9.93
CA GLU A 19 -15.81 -0.38 -9.43
C GLU A 19 -16.59 -1.70 -9.35
N ASN A 20 -16.05 -2.80 -9.91
CA ASN A 20 -16.65 -4.13 -9.80
C ASN A 20 -16.25 -4.85 -8.51
N LYS A 21 -15.30 -4.32 -7.76
CA LYS A 21 -14.90 -4.93 -6.49
C LYS A 21 -15.91 -4.65 -5.39
N LYS A 22 -16.13 -5.65 -4.53
CA LYS A 22 -17.10 -5.52 -3.43
C LYS A 22 -16.78 -4.35 -2.50
N ARG A 23 -15.49 -4.09 -2.28
CA ARG A 23 -15.05 -3.03 -1.38
C ARG A 23 -14.84 -1.69 -2.09
N HIS A 24 -15.24 -1.58 -3.36
CA HIS A 24 -14.97 -0.35 -4.11
C HIS A 24 -15.54 0.90 -3.42
N LEU A 25 -16.81 0.88 -3.07
CA LEU A 25 -17.47 2.06 -2.50
C LEU A 25 -16.92 2.42 -1.13
N VAL A 26 -16.69 1.44 -0.27
CA VAL A 26 -16.14 1.71 1.06
C VAL A 26 -14.70 2.20 0.97
N THR A 27 -13.91 1.62 0.06
CA THR A 27 -12.52 2.04 -0.15
C THR A 27 -12.46 3.45 -0.70
N LYS A 28 -13.31 3.75 -1.68
CA LYS A 28 -13.40 5.09 -2.25
C LYS A 28 -13.74 6.12 -1.18
N ASN A 29 -14.70 5.83 -0.32
CA ASN A 29 -15.05 6.73 0.78
C ASN A 29 -13.89 6.95 1.74
N ILE A 30 -13.19 5.87 2.11
CA ILE A 30 -12.04 5.99 3.02
C ILE A 30 -10.95 6.85 2.39
N ILE A 31 -10.61 6.61 1.14
CA ILE A 31 -9.55 7.34 0.47
C ILE A 31 -9.94 8.80 0.25
N GLU A 32 -11.16 9.07 -0.20
CA GLU A 32 -11.58 10.43 -0.53
C GLU A 32 -11.96 11.27 0.69
N GLU A 33 -12.65 10.66 1.67
CA GLU A 33 -13.25 11.41 2.77
C GLU A 33 -12.51 11.26 4.09
N VAL A 34 -11.88 10.11 4.35
CA VAL A 34 -11.19 9.90 5.62
C VAL A 34 -9.71 10.25 5.52
N ILE A 35 -9.02 9.73 4.52
CA ILE A 35 -7.59 9.98 4.32
C ILE A 35 -7.38 11.29 3.55
N GLY A 36 -8.12 11.48 2.48
CA GLY A 36 -7.91 12.54 1.51
C GLY A 36 -6.96 12.08 0.41
N ILE A 37 -7.38 12.25 -0.85
CA ILE A 37 -6.59 11.75 -1.99
C ILE A 37 -5.16 12.29 -1.98
N ASP A 38 -4.97 13.54 -1.59
CA ASP A 38 -3.65 14.16 -1.59
C ASP A 38 -2.73 13.61 -0.50
N ASN A 39 -3.25 12.83 0.42
CA ASN A 39 -2.50 12.21 1.51
C ASN A 39 -2.18 10.73 1.24
N VAL A 40 -2.61 10.21 0.10
CA VAL A 40 -2.31 8.82 -0.26
C VAL A 40 -0.90 8.72 -0.80
N VAL A 41 -0.15 7.76 -0.24
CA VAL A 41 1.18 7.39 -0.71
C VAL A 41 1.12 5.94 -1.16
N ILE A 42 1.73 5.62 -2.28
CA ILE A 42 1.89 4.22 -2.70
C ILE A 42 3.37 3.88 -2.75
N SER A 43 3.70 2.64 -2.42
CA SER A 43 5.08 2.18 -2.55
C SER A 43 5.44 1.96 -4.02
N ALA A 44 6.74 1.95 -4.31
CA ALA A 44 7.22 1.59 -5.64
C ALA A 44 6.72 0.19 -6.04
N VAL A 45 6.61 -0.72 -5.08
CA VAL A 45 6.09 -2.08 -5.32
C VAL A 45 4.64 -2.02 -5.80
N THR A 46 3.80 -1.26 -5.11
CA THR A 46 2.39 -1.11 -5.49
C THR A 46 2.27 -0.54 -6.90
N LYS A 47 3.06 0.48 -7.22
CA LYS A 47 3.06 1.03 -8.58
C LYS A 47 3.40 -0.04 -9.61
N MET A 48 4.47 -0.81 -9.38
CA MET A 48 4.86 -1.86 -10.31
C MET A 48 3.82 -2.98 -10.42
N GLU A 49 3.23 -3.37 -9.31
CA GLU A 49 2.18 -4.41 -9.33
C GLU A 49 0.96 -3.96 -10.14
N MET A 50 0.60 -2.70 -10.02
CA MET A 50 -0.50 -2.17 -10.83
C MET A 50 -0.14 -2.07 -12.30
N MET A 51 1.09 -1.67 -12.61
CA MET A 51 1.56 -1.59 -13.99
C MET A 51 1.54 -2.96 -14.69
N VAL A 52 2.00 -4.01 -14.00
CA VAL A 52 2.04 -5.36 -14.59
C VAL A 52 0.64 -5.97 -14.73
N GLY A 53 -0.37 -5.37 -14.13
CA GLY A 53 -1.76 -5.75 -14.35
C GLY A 53 -2.32 -5.25 -15.68
N ALA A 54 -1.60 -4.41 -16.42
CA ALA A 54 -2.05 -3.88 -17.70
C ALA A 54 -2.14 -4.98 -18.77
N THR A 55 -3.16 -4.90 -19.60
CA THR A 55 -3.40 -5.90 -20.66
C THR A 55 -2.79 -5.50 -22.00
N ASN A 56 -2.47 -4.23 -22.18
CA ASN A 56 -1.87 -3.69 -23.41
C ASN A 56 -1.24 -2.31 -23.11
N LYS A 57 -0.63 -1.71 -24.14
CA LYS A 57 0.07 -0.41 -23.98
C LYS A 57 -0.86 0.73 -23.64
N ILE A 58 -2.07 0.73 -24.18
CA ILE A 58 -3.07 1.76 -23.90
C ILE A 58 -3.51 1.68 -22.45
N ASP A 59 -3.78 0.48 -21.99
CA ASP A 59 -4.17 0.21 -20.60
C ASP A 59 -3.04 0.64 -19.64
N LEU A 60 -1.79 0.33 -19.97
CA LEU A 60 -0.64 0.74 -19.16
C LEU A 60 -0.55 2.27 -19.05
N ARG A 61 -0.75 3.00 -20.14
CA ARG A 61 -0.76 4.47 -20.09
C ARG A 61 -1.88 4.99 -19.20
N THR A 62 -3.05 4.38 -19.29
CA THR A 62 -4.19 4.76 -18.45
C THR A 62 -3.88 4.55 -16.97
N ILE A 63 -3.29 3.39 -16.63
CA ILE A 63 -2.88 3.09 -15.26
C ILE A 63 -1.87 4.12 -14.76
N ASN A 64 -0.82 4.37 -15.54
CA ASN A 64 0.20 5.35 -15.15
C ASN A 64 -0.39 6.74 -14.95
N LYS A 65 -1.31 7.16 -15.79
CA LYS A 65 -1.96 8.45 -15.65
C LYS A 65 -2.79 8.55 -14.36
N LYS A 66 -3.52 7.49 -14.03
CA LYS A 66 -4.30 7.44 -12.79
C LYS A 66 -3.40 7.50 -11.56
N LEU A 67 -2.23 6.88 -11.62
CA LEU A 67 -1.32 6.83 -10.48
C LEU A 67 -0.55 8.14 -10.27
N GLN A 68 -0.53 9.05 -11.23
CA GLN A 68 0.16 10.34 -11.11
C GLN A 68 -0.37 11.21 -9.97
N ARG A 69 -1.60 11.00 -9.53
CA ARG A 69 -2.20 11.77 -8.42
C ARG A 69 -1.55 11.50 -7.08
N PHE A 70 -0.91 10.35 -6.93
CA PHE A 70 -0.46 9.86 -5.63
C PHE A 70 1.03 10.08 -5.46
N HIS A 71 1.44 10.27 -4.22
CA HIS A 71 2.86 10.30 -3.89
C HIS A 71 3.42 8.88 -4.00
N ILE A 72 4.62 8.76 -4.54
CA ILE A 72 5.28 7.46 -4.66
C ILE A 72 6.49 7.43 -3.77
N ALA A 73 6.53 6.45 -2.86
CA ALA A 73 7.70 6.21 -2.02
C ALA A 73 8.63 5.26 -2.76
N LEU A 74 9.76 5.79 -3.21
CA LEU A 74 10.75 4.99 -3.91
C LEU A 74 11.55 4.14 -2.93
N ILE A 75 11.99 2.98 -3.41
CA ILE A 75 12.86 2.11 -2.62
C ILE A 75 14.23 2.76 -2.56
N ASN A 76 14.72 2.97 -1.34
CA ASN A 76 16.05 3.50 -1.10
C ASN A 76 16.88 2.48 -0.29
N ASP A 77 18.12 2.86 0.03
CA ASP A 77 19.01 1.96 0.77
C ASP A 77 18.41 1.51 2.10
N ASN A 78 17.84 2.45 2.85
CA ASN A 78 17.26 2.13 4.17
C ASN A 78 16.07 1.18 4.06
N ILE A 79 15.23 1.38 3.07
CA ILE A 79 14.08 0.51 2.82
C ILE A 79 14.55 -0.88 2.44
N SER A 80 15.56 -0.98 1.58
CA SER A 80 16.12 -2.27 1.17
C SER A 80 16.72 -3.04 2.36
N ILE A 81 17.49 -2.36 3.19
CA ILE A 81 18.11 -2.98 4.38
C ILE A 81 17.05 -3.47 5.35
N MET A 82 16.04 -2.63 5.61
CA MET A 82 14.93 -3.02 6.47
C MET A 82 14.17 -4.23 5.89
N ALA A 83 13.96 -4.26 4.57
CA ALA A 83 13.29 -5.39 3.93
C ALA A 83 14.09 -6.68 4.11
N PHE A 84 15.42 -6.65 4.02
CA PHE A 84 16.26 -7.81 4.30
C PHE A 84 16.03 -8.31 5.72
N GLU A 85 16.02 -7.41 6.69
CA GLU A 85 15.78 -7.76 8.09
C GLU A 85 14.40 -8.38 8.31
N LEU A 86 13.37 -7.84 7.68
CA LEU A 86 12.02 -8.36 7.82
C LEU A 86 11.89 -9.75 7.20
N ILE A 87 12.43 -9.97 6.02
CA ILE A 87 12.38 -11.27 5.35
C ILE A 87 13.15 -12.30 6.18
N GLU A 88 14.35 -11.94 6.66
CA GLU A 88 15.12 -12.85 7.49
C GLU A 88 14.36 -13.26 8.75
N LYS A 89 13.68 -12.31 9.37
CA LYS A 89 12.97 -12.55 10.63
C LYS A 89 11.66 -13.31 10.45
N TYR A 90 10.92 -13.03 9.38
CA TYR A 90 9.52 -13.47 9.27
C TYR A 90 9.23 -14.41 8.12
N TYR A 91 10.16 -14.65 7.19
CA TYR A 91 9.89 -15.52 6.06
C TYR A 91 9.57 -16.95 6.50
N LEU A 92 10.44 -17.57 7.29
CA LEU A 92 10.24 -18.97 7.71
C LEU A 92 9.11 -19.12 8.72
N SER A 93 8.95 -18.15 9.62
CA SER A 93 7.95 -18.24 10.69
C SER A 93 6.54 -17.87 10.24
N HIS A 94 6.40 -16.91 9.33
CA HIS A 94 5.11 -16.35 8.95
C HIS A 94 4.87 -16.32 7.44
N GLY A 95 5.85 -16.75 6.64
CA GLY A 95 5.68 -16.77 5.19
C GLY A 95 5.71 -15.38 4.54
N LEU A 96 6.39 -14.41 5.18
CA LEU A 96 6.46 -13.06 4.60
C LEU A 96 7.12 -13.11 3.22
N VAL A 97 6.41 -12.64 2.20
CA VAL A 97 6.90 -12.63 0.81
C VAL A 97 7.57 -11.30 0.49
N MET A 98 8.43 -11.29 -0.55
CA MET A 98 9.23 -10.12 -0.89
C MET A 98 8.42 -8.85 -1.12
N PRO A 99 7.32 -8.86 -1.91
CA PRO A 99 6.56 -7.62 -2.10
C PRO A 99 6.03 -7.04 -0.80
N ASP A 100 5.47 -7.90 0.06
CA ASP A 100 4.92 -7.46 1.34
C ASP A 100 6.03 -6.96 2.27
N GLY A 101 7.19 -7.60 2.24
CA GLY A 101 8.36 -7.15 3.00
C GLY A 101 8.82 -5.76 2.58
N LEU A 102 8.82 -5.48 1.29
CA LEU A 102 9.18 -4.16 0.78
C LEU A 102 8.13 -3.09 1.12
N ILE A 103 6.85 -3.43 1.04
CA ILE A 103 5.78 -2.51 1.40
C ILE A 103 5.83 -2.19 2.90
N ALA A 104 5.97 -3.21 3.75
CA ALA A 104 6.08 -3.01 5.19
C ALA A 104 7.32 -2.19 5.55
N SER A 105 8.45 -2.50 4.92
CA SER A 105 9.69 -1.76 5.10
C SER A 105 9.53 -0.28 4.75
N THR A 106 8.85 0.00 3.64
CA THR A 106 8.57 1.37 3.23
C THR A 106 7.76 2.11 4.30
N ALA A 107 6.74 1.46 4.84
CA ALA A 107 5.92 2.07 5.89
C ALA A 107 6.72 2.35 7.17
N ILE A 108 7.57 1.40 7.57
CA ILE A 108 8.40 1.55 8.77
C ILE A 108 9.40 2.69 8.59
N ILE A 109 10.13 2.71 7.49
CA ILE A 109 11.19 3.70 7.25
C ILE A 109 10.61 5.11 7.09
N THR A 110 9.47 5.24 6.44
CA THR A 110 8.81 6.54 6.29
C THR A 110 7.99 6.95 7.52
N ASP A 111 7.85 6.05 8.48
CA ASP A 111 7.05 6.26 9.70
C ASP A 111 5.58 6.60 9.38
N LEU A 112 5.04 5.96 8.36
CA LEU A 112 3.64 6.12 7.95
C LEU A 112 2.85 4.87 8.27
N GLU A 113 1.55 5.03 8.50
CA GLU A 113 0.66 3.88 8.66
C GLU A 113 0.41 3.22 7.31
N LEU A 114 0.21 1.92 7.34
CA LEU A 114 -0.12 1.13 6.16
C LEU A 114 -1.60 0.76 6.19
N PHE A 115 -2.32 1.12 5.13
CA PHE A 115 -3.70 0.71 4.93
C PHE A 115 -3.72 -0.50 4.00
N SER A 116 -4.12 -1.65 4.54
CA SER A 116 -4.23 -2.91 3.80
C SER A 116 -5.45 -3.68 4.30
N TYR A 117 -6.08 -4.41 3.42
CA TYR A 117 -7.12 -5.37 3.81
C TYR A 117 -6.55 -6.73 4.20
N ASN A 118 -5.28 -7.00 3.84
CA ASN A 118 -4.59 -8.24 4.18
C ASN A 118 -3.90 -8.14 5.54
N ILE A 119 -4.67 -7.85 6.58
CA ILE A 119 -4.14 -7.60 7.93
C ILE A 119 -3.30 -8.77 8.42
N LYS A 120 -3.72 -10.00 8.16
CA LYS A 120 -2.98 -11.19 8.61
C LYS A 120 -1.58 -11.31 8.03
N ASP A 121 -1.35 -10.69 6.85
CA ASP A 121 -0.04 -10.73 6.19
C ASP A 121 0.94 -9.73 6.77
N TYR A 122 0.48 -8.81 7.63
CA TYR A 122 1.29 -7.72 8.17
C TYR A 122 1.28 -7.60 9.69
N LYS A 123 0.24 -8.07 10.36
CA LYS A 123 0.03 -7.77 11.80
C LYS A 123 1.13 -8.31 12.72
N PHE A 124 1.89 -9.31 12.28
CA PHE A 124 2.98 -9.90 13.09
C PHE A 124 4.26 -9.06 13.05
N ILE A 125 4.36 -8.08 12.18
CA ILE A 125 5.58 -7.30 11.97
C ILE A 125 5.68 -6.22 13.05
N LYS A 126 6.71 -6.33 13.90
CA LYS A 126 6.98 -5.33 14.92
C LYS A 126 7.42 -4.01 14.30
N GLY A 127 6.91 -2.91 14.80
CA GLY A 127 7.24 -1.59 14.31
C GLY A 127 6.40 -1.12 13.14
N LEU A 128 5.60 -1.98 12.56
CA LEU A 128 4.67 -1.60 11.50
C LEU A 128 3.38 -1.06 12.13
N LYS A 129 2.99 0.14 11.72
CA LYS A 129 1.75 0.75 12.15
C LYS A 129 0.69 0.50 11.08
N LEU A 130 -0.40 -0.14 11.45
CA LEU A 130 -1.51 -0.38 10.53
C LEU A 130 -2.58 0.70 10.70
N PHE A 131 -3.04 1.22 9.58
CA PHE A 131 -4.17 2.14 9.54
C PHE A 131 -5.42 1.38 9.95
N LYS A 132 -6.11 1.86 10.97
CA LYS A 132 -7.32 1.20 11.47
C LYS A 132 -8.55 1.86 10.88
N ILE A 133 -9.36 1.04 10.24
CA ILE A 133 -10.65 1.48 9.74
C ILE A 133 -11.62 1.41 10.93
N ASP A 134 -12.23 2.55 11.21
CA ASP A 134 -13.22 2.62 12.27
C ASP A 134 -14.53 2.06 11.74
N HIS A 135 -14.82 0.82 12.13
CA HIS A 135 -16.08 0.19 11.77
C HIS A 135 -17.15 0.60 12.76
N LYS A 136 -17.85 1.67 12.42
CA LYS A 136 -19.09 1.96 13.12
C LYS A 136 -20.20 1.26 12.38
N ASP A 137 -20.75 0.30 13.02
CA ASP A 137 -21.94 -0.38 12.51
C ASP A 137 -23.13 0.56 12.49
#